data_32694ffc9ad1778cc16953d67a159c53
#
_entry.id   32694ffc9ad1778cc16953d67a159c53
#
_cell.length_a   1.000
_cell.length_b   1.000
_cell.length_c   1.000
_cell.angle_alpha   90.00
_cell.angle_beta   90.00
_cell.angle_gamma   90.00
#
_symmetry.space_group_name_H-M   'P 1'
#
loop_
_entity.id
_entity.type
_entity.pdbx_description
1 polymer ?
#
loop_
_entity_poly.entity_id
_entity_poly.type
_entity_poly.pdbx_seq_one_letter_code
_entity_poly.pdbx_strand_id
1 'polypeptide(L)'
;RHQKRWILREINLTMRAGESIGVIGINGAGKSTLLKLITGTSQPTHGQITVPGQVAALLELGLGFHPDFTGRQNVFMAGQLLGMSHTELETLMPKIEAFADIGDYIDLPLRIYSSGMQVRLAFSIATAKRPDVLIIDEALSVGDAHFIHKSFARIRQFKDAGTSLLLVSHDQNAIQSLCDRAILLSESRIAAD
;
A
#
# COMPACT_ATOMS: atom_id res chain seq x y z
N ARG A 1 -23.42 21.71 -18.68
CA ARG A 1 -21.98 22.09 -18.73
C ARG A 1 -21.30 21.45 -17.53
N HIS A 2 -20.46 20.41 -17.74
CA HIS A 2 -19.63 19.87 -16.67
C HIS A 2 -18.57 20.92 -16.29
N GLN A 3 -18.63 21.42 -15.06
CA GLN A 3 -17.56 22.28 -14.53
C GLN A 3 -16.35 21.37 -14.23
N LYS A 4 -15.25 21.61 -14.94
CA LYS A 4 -13.97 20.96 -14.63
C LYS A 4 -13.46 21.52 -13.31
N ARG A 5 -13.23 20.64 -12.33
CA ARG A 5 -12.61 21.00 -11.05
C ARG A 5 -11.22 20.39 -11.00
N TRP A 6 -10.23 21.19 -10.67
CA TRP A 6 -8.89 20.72 -10.39
C TRP A 6 -8.87 19.98 -9.05
N ILE A 7 -8.39 18.74 -9.05
CA ILE A 7 -8.19 17.94 -7.82
C ILE A 7 -6.75 18.13 -7.34
N LEU A 8 -5.80 18.15 -8.26
CA LEU A 8 -4.38 18.44 -8.00
C LEU A 8 -3.88 19.34 -9.13
N ARG A 9 -3.06 20.33 -8.78
CA ARG A 9 -2.43 21.23 -9.74
C ARG A 9 -1.04 21.66 -9.28
N GLU A 10 -0.12 21.78 -10.24
CA GLU A 10 1.24 22.27 -9.99
C GLU A 10 1.96 21.45 -8.88
N ILE A 11 1.72 20.14 -8.87
CA ILE A 11 2.41 19.22 -7.96
C ILE A 11 3.80 18.96 -8.51
N ASN A 12 4.82 19.39 -7.77
CA ASN A 12 6.21 19.06 -8.04
C ASN A 12 6.75 18.34 -6.80
N LEU A 13 6.99 17.06 -6.92
CA LEU A 13 7.46 16.20 -5.84
C LEU A 13 8.58 15.31 -6.37
N THR A 14 9.70 15.33 -5.68
CA THR A 14 10.81 14.41 -5.94
C THR A 14 11.09 13.61 -4.67
N MET A 15 11.18 12.30 -4.80
CA MET A 15 11.56 11.38 -3.73
C MET A 15 12.86 10.69 -4.11
N ARG A 16 13.82 10.70 -3.21
CA ARG A 16 15.11 10.01 -3.38
C ARG A 16 14.94 8.52 -3.11
N ALA A 17 15.80 7.71 -3.70
CA ALA A 17 15.82 6.27 -3.40
C ALA A 17 16.08 6.05 -1.91
N GLY A 18 15.25 5.21 -1.27
CA GLY A 18 15.30 4.94 0.17
C GLY A 18 14.70 6.03 1.06
N GLU A 19 14.21 7.14 0.50
CA GLU A 19 13.57 8.21 1.26
C GLU A 19 12.14 7.82 1.66
N SER A 20 11.72 8.28 2.84
CA SER A 20 10.37 8.08 3.36
C SER A 20 9.67 9.43 3.50
N ILE A 21 8.55 9.60 2.79
CA ILE A 21 7.76 10.83 2.77
C ILE A 21 6.38 10.59 3.38
N GLY A 22 6.01 11.41 4.35
CA GLY A 22 4.65 11.49 4.86
C GLY A 22 3.80 12.47 4.03
N VAL A 23 2.57 12.10 3.72
CA VAL A 23 1.59 12.99 3.06
C VAL A 23 0.50 13.34 4.04
N ILE A 24 0.43 14.60 4.42
CA ILE A 24 -0.54 15.16 5.35
C ILE A 24 -1.51 16.04 4.58
N GLY A 25 -2.74 16.11 5.00
CA GLY A 25 -3.75 17.00 4.42
C GLY A 25 -5.16 16.65 4.89
N ILE A 26 -6.05 17.62 4.85
CA ILE A 26 -7.46 17.44 5.20
C ILE A 26 -8.15 16.45 4.23
N ASN A 27 -9.31 15.94 4.62
CA ASN A 27 -10.12 15.11 3.75
C ASN A 27 -10.52 15.92 2.50
N GLY A 28 -10.38 15.29 1.32
CA GLY A 28 -10.64 15.95 0.04
C GLY A 28 -9.47 16.80 -0.51
N ALA A 29 -8.33 16.89 0.17
CA ALA A 29 -7.14 17.60 -0.33
C ALA A 29 -6.50 16.99 -1.58
N GLY A 30 -6.89 15.77 -1.96
CA GLY A 30 -6.35 15.08 -3.14
C GLY A 30 -5.35 13.98 -2.84
N LYS A 31 -5.15 13.60 -1.56
CA LYS A 31 -4.20 12.54 -1.15
C LYS A 31 -4.39 11.24 -1.92
N SER A 32 -5.60 10.69 -1.92
CA SER A 32 -5.91 9.43 -2.64
C SER A 32 -5.74 9.57 -4.17
N THR A 33 -5.99 10.76 -4.72
CA THR A 33 -5.75 11.02 -6.14
C THR A 33 -4.25 11.04 -6.43
N LEU A 34 -3.44 11.66 -5.58
CA LEU A 34 -1.98 11.65 -5.69
C LEU A 34 -1.45 10.22 -5.68
N LEU A 35 -1.94 9.39 -4.75
CA LEU A 35 -1.53 7.98 -4.67
C LEU A 35 -1.90 7.20 -5.94
N LYS A 36 -3.12 7.37 -6.45
CA LYS A 36 -3.57 6.72 -7.70
C LYS A 36 -2.75 7.13 -8.92
N LEU A 37 -2.28 8.35 -8.95
CA LEU A 37 -1.38 8.83 -9.99
C LEU A 37 0.00 8.18 -9.87
N ILE A 38 0.55 8.06 -8.67
CA ILE A 38 1.86 7.45 -8.43
C ILE A 38 1.84 5.95 -8.69
N THR A 39 0.75 5.25 -8.34
CA THR A 39 0.57 3.82 -8.63
C THR A 39 0.27 3.52 -10.10
N GLY A 40 0.01 4.56 -10.92
CA GLY A 40 -0.37 4.38 -12.31
C GLY A 40 -1.83 3.95 -12.54
N THR A 41 -2.62 3.81 -11.46
CA THR A 41 -4.07 3.50 -11.55
C THR A 41 -4.87 4.63 -12.22
N SER A 42 -4.34 5.84 -12.18
CA SER A 42 -4.88 7.02 -12.91
C SER A 42 -3.77 7.73 -13.67
N GLN A 43 -4.14 8.40 -14.76
CA GLN A 43 -3.20 9.17 -15.56
C GLN A 43 -3.33 10.67 -15.24
N PRO A 44 -2.24 11.45 -15.19
CA PRO A 44 -2.32 12.88 -15.01
C PRO A 44 -2.90 13.54 -16.28
N THR A 45 -3.73 14.57 -16.10
CA THR A 45 -4.27 15.35 -17.22
C THR A 45 -3.16 16.15 -17.92
N HIS A 46 -2.17 16.63 -17.17
CA HIS A 46 -0.99 17.35 -17.63
C HIS A 46 0.22 16.97 -16.77
N GLY A 47 1.40 17.09 -17.33
CA GLY A 47 2.66 16.74 -16.66
C GLY A 47 2.99 15.25 -16.82
N GLN A 48 3.99 14.81 -16.06
CA GLN A 48 4.46 13.43 -16.10
C GLN A 48 4.80 12.94 -14.69
N ILE A 49 4.69 11.63 -14.51
CA ILE A 49 5.06 10.95 -13.27
C ILE A 49 6.01 9.83 -13.66
N THR A 50 7.15 9.78 -13.01
CA THR A 50 8.14 8.72 -13.21
C THR A 50 8.40 8.07 -11.87
N VAL A 51 8.11 6.78 -11.77
CA VAL A 51 8.40 5.97 -10.57
C VAL A 51 9.25 4.79 -11.02
N PRO A 52 10.56 4.79 -10.74
CA PRO A 52 11.42 3.67 -11.10
C PRO A 52 11.19 2.48 -10.15
N GLY A 53 11.27 1.27 -10.71
CA GLY A 53 11.20 0.03 -9.92
C GLY A 53 9.78 -0.48 -9.65
N GLN A 54 9.71 -1.47 -8.77
CA GLN A 54 8.44 -2.11 -8.39
C GLN A 54 7.75 -1.34 -7.29
N VAL A 55 6.49 -0.96 -7.54
CA VAL A 55 5.62 -0.27 -6.59
C VAL A 55 4.67 -1.27 -5.98
N ALA A 56 4.65 -1.35 -4.65
CA ALA A 56 3.58 -2.02 -3.92
C ALA A 56 2.72 -0.97 -3.21
N ALA A 57 1.41 -1.07 -3.37
CA ALA A 57 0.47 -0.16 -2.74
C ALA A 57 -0.47 -0.93 -1.81
N LEU A 58 -0.52 -0.50 -0.55
CA LEU A 58 -1.44 -1.08 0.44
C LEU A 58 -2.83 -0.40 0.41
N LEU A 59 -3.08 0.44 -0.60
CA LEU A 59 -4.35 1.16 -0.82
C LEU A 59 -5.51 0.23 -1.18
N GLU A 60 -5.20 -0.85 -1.81
CA GLU A 60 -6.15 -1.75 -2.45
C GLU A 60 -5.96 -3.17 -1.93
N LEU A 61 -5.78 -3.28 -0.60
CA LEU A 61 -5.65 -4.58 0.06
C LEU A 61 -6.86 -5.46 -0.25
N GLY A 62 -6.58 -6.62 -0.86
CA GLY A 62 -7.62 -7.57 -1.27
C GLY A 62 -8.20 -7.31 -2.67
N LEU A 63 -7.64 -6.37 -3.44
CA LEU A 63 -8.00 -6.23 -4.85
C LEU A 63 -7.74 -7.54 -5.59
N GLY A 64 -8.74 -7.97 -6.35
CA GLY A 64 -8.68 -9.23 -7.08
C GLY A 64 -9.04 -10.46 -6.25
N PHE A 65 -9.41 -10.32 -4.98
CA PHE A 65 -9.89 -11.44 -4.17
C PHE A 65 -11.23 -11.95 -4.68
N HIS A 66 -11.34 -13.27 -4.80
CA HIS A 66 -12.58 -13.94 -5.18
C HIS A 66 -13.18 -14.67 -3.97
N PRO A 67 -14.44 -14.39 -3.59
CA PRO A 67 -15.03 -14.90 -2.35
C PRO A 67 -15.17 -16.43 -2.31
N ASP A 68 -15.36 -17.07 -3.45
CA ASP A 68 -15.55 -18.51 -3.54
C ASP A 68 -14.25 -19.31 -3.63
N PHE A 69 -13.12 -18.64 -3.84
CA PHE A 69 -11.80 -19.25 -3.87
C PHE A 69 -11.24 -19.35 -2.45
N THR A 70 -10.40 -20.35 -2.21
CA THR A 70 -9.69 -20.50 -0.94
C THR A 70 -8.67 -19.35 -0.76
N GLY A 71 -8.21 -19.14 0.47
CA GLY A 71 -7.13 -18.20 0.74
C GLY A 71 -5.91 -18.49 -0.12
N ARG A 72 -5.51 -19.76 -0.22
CA ARG A 72 -4.39 -20.20 -1.05
C ARG A 72 -4.56 -19.85 -2.52
N GLN A 73 -5.73 -20.10 -3.09
CA GLN A 73 -6.04 -19.71 -4.48
C GLN A 73 -6.01 -18.18 -4.66
N ASN A 74 -6.51 -17.44 -3.68
CA ASN A 74 -6.44 -15.98 -3.68
C ASN A 74 -5.00 -15.46 -3.59
N VAL A 75 -4.09 -16.13 -2.87
CA VAL A 75 -2.66 -15.79 -2.85
C VAL A 75 -2.08 -15.85 -4.27
N PHE A 76 -2.33 -16.93 -5.01
CA PHE A 76 -1.85 -17.05 -6.37
C PHE A 76 -2.44 -15.98 -7.29
N MET A 77 -3.75 -15.77 -7.22
CA MET A 77 -4.43 -14.80 -8.09
C MET A 77 -3.97 -13.37 -7.81
N ALA A 78 -4.00 -12.94 -6.54
CA ALA A 78 -3.58 -11.59 -6.16
C ALA A 78 -2.06 -11.38 -6.36
N GLY A 79 -1.24 -12.39 -6.05
CA GLY A 79 0.19 -12.31 -6.25
C GLY A 79 0.58 -12.17 -7.72
N GLN A 80 -0.11 -12.85 -8.63
CA GLN A 80 0.09 -12.69 -10.07
C GLN A 80 -0.32 -11.29 -10.56
N LEU A 81 -1.40 -10.72 -10.02
CA LEU A 81 -1.77 -9.32 -10.30
C LEU A 81 -0.72 -8.33 -9.84
N LEU A 82 0.02 -8.66 -8.78
CA LEU A 82 1.17 -7.87 -8.29
C LEU A 82 2.48 -8.19 -9.06
N GLY A 83 2.41 -8.97 -10.14
CA GLY A 83 3.55 -9.27 -11.00
C GLY A 83 4.46 -10.40 -10.53
N MET A 84 4.05 -11.18 -9.53
CA MET A 84 4.81 -12.37 -9.09
C MET A 84 4.49 -13.57 -9.98
N SER A 85 5.51 -14.33 -10.36
CA SER A 85 5.32 -15.58 -11.10
C SER A 85 4.74 -16.69 -10.22
N HIS A 86 4.17 -17.72 -10.83
CA HIS A 86 3.64 -18.88 -10.10
C HIS A 86 4.70 -19.55 -9.24
N THR A 87 5.90 -19.76 -9.77
CA THR A 87 7.02 -20.36 -9.05
C THR A 87 7.50 -19.50 -7.86
N GLU A 88 7.52 -18.17 -8.03
CA GLU A 88 7.82 -17.27 -6.91
C GLU A 88 6.76 -17.41 -5.80
N LEU A 89 5.49 -17.49 -6.18
CA LEU A 89 4.40 -17.63 -5.22
C LEU A 89 4.43 -18.97 -4.49
N GLU A 90 4.77 -20.07 -5.17
CA GLU A 90 4.99 -21.36 -4.51
C GLU A 90 6.10 -21.27 -3.45
N THR A 91 7.20 -20.59 -3.79
CA THR A 91 8.33 -20.39 -2.86
C THR A 91 7.96 -19.47 -1.68
N LEU A 92 7.13 -18.45 -1.92
CA LEU A 92 6.71 -17.46 -0.91
C LEU A 92 5.53 -17.94 -0.06
N MET A 93 4.76 -18.93 -0.51
CA MET A 93 3.55 -19.41 0.15
C MET A 93 3.75 -19.69 1.65
N PRO A 94 4.78 -20.45 2.09
CA PRO A 94 4.97 -20.70 3.53
C PRO A 94 5.19 -19.41 4.34
N LYS A 95 5.84 -18.40 3.75
CA LYS A 95 6.08 -17.11 4.41
C LYS A 95 4.80 -16.27 4.48
N ILE A 96 3.98 -16.32 3.43
CA ILE A 96 2.68 -15.64 3.38
C ILE A 96 1.75 -16.23 4.44
N GLU A 97 1.64 -17.55 4.50
CA GLU A 97 0.82 -18.27 5.51
C GLU A 97 1.25 -17.93 6.94
N ALA A 98 2.55 -18.04 7.22
CA ALA A 98 3.10 -17.74 8.54
C ALA A 98 2.90 -16.27 8.94
N PHE A 99 2.94 -15.34 7.97
CA PHE A 99 2.71 -13.93 8.27
C PHE A 99 1.23 -13.61 8.43
N ALA A 100 0.34 -14.16 7.59
CA ALA A 100 -1.10 -13.97 7.69
C ALA A 100 -1.67 -14.53 9.00
N ASP A 101 -1.10 -15.62 9.49
CA ASP A 101 -1.45 -16.25 10.78
C ASP A 101 -2.96 -16.50 10.90
N ILE A 102 -3.51 -17.13 9.88
CA ILE A 102 -4.94 -17.48 9.78
C ILE A 102 -5.19 -18.99 9.89
N GLY A 103 -4.13 -19.78 10.11
CA GLY A 103 -4.21 -21.22 10.30
C GLY A 103 -4.89 -21.94 9.13
N ASP A 104 -5.68 -22.95 9.46
CA ASP A 104 -6.35 -23.82 8.46
C ASP A 104 -7.35 -23.07 7.57
N TYR A 105 -7.73 -21.84 7.92
CA TYR A 105 -8.57 -21.03 7.05
C TYR A 105 -7.96 -20.77 5.68
N ILE A 106 -6.64 -20.91 5.51
CA ILE A 106 -5.96 -20.71 4.23
C ILE A 106 -6.55 -21.62 3.13
N ASP A 107 -7.04 -22.79 3.48
CA ASP A 107 -7.62 -23.75 2.55
C ASP A 107 -9.17 -23.70 2.49
N LEU A 108 -9.78 -22.70 3.13
CA LEU A 108 -11.21 -22.46 3.12
C LEU A 108 -11.58 -21.25 2.25
N PRO A 109 -12.83 -21.20 1.72
CA PRO A 109 -13.28 -20.08 0.88
C PRO A 109 -13.23 -18.74 1.59
N LEU A 110 -12.80 -17.70 0.88
CA LEU A 110 -12.61 -16.35 1.43
C LEU A 110 -13.90 -15.73 1.98
N ARG A 111 -15.06 -16.12 1.45
CA ARG A 111 -16.37 -15.61 1.91
C ARG A 111 -16.65 -15.88 3.40
N ILE A 112 -15.96 -16.84 4.01
CA ILE A 112 -16.12 -17.13 5.45
C ILE A 112 -15.11 -16.40 6.33
N TYR A 113 -14.18 -15.66 5.73
CA TYR A 113 -13.17 -14.89 6.46
C TYR A 113 -13.79 -13.67 7.12
N SER A 114 -13.34 -13.35 8.32
CA SER A 114 -13.57 -12.03 8.89
C SER A 114 -12.83 -10.96 8.07
N SER A 115 -13.27 -9.70 8.18
CA SER A 115 -12.57 -8.59 7.53
C SER A 115 -11.10 -8.50 7.96
N GLY A 116 -10.82 -8.77 9.23
CA GLY A 116 -9.45 -8.83 9.75
C GLY A 116 -8.61 -9.92 9.09
N MET A 117 -9.15 -11.12 8.89
CA MET A 117 -8.45 -12.21 8.20
C MET A 117 -8.17 -11.86 6.73
N GLN A 118 -9.11 -11.21 6.05
CA GLN A 118 -8.91 -10.76 4.67
C GLN A 118 -7.78 -9.73 4.57
N VAL A 119 -7.76 -8.76 5.49
CA VAL A 119 -6.68 -7.75 5.56
C VAL A 119 -5.33 -8.41 5.86
N ARG A 120 -5.28 -9.34 6.81
CA ARG A 120 -4.05 -10.09 7.14
C ARG A 120 -3.51 -10.83 5.92
N LEU A 121 -4.36 -11.53 5.17
CA LEU A 121 -3.95 -12.24 3.97
C LEU A 121 -3.47 -11.27 2.88
N ALA A 122 -4.24 -10.21 2.61
CA ALA A 122 -3.92 -9.22 1.59
C ALA A 122 -2.60 -8.49 1.87
N PHE A 123 -2.37 -8.07 3.13
CA PHE A 123 -1.12 -7.46 3.55
C PHE A 123 0.06 -8.43 3.41
N SER A 124 -0.14 -9.71 3.77
CA SER A 124 0.90 -10.73 3.67
C SER A 124 1.34 -10.95 2.23
N ILE A 125 0.40 -10.95 1.29
CA ILE A 125 0.69 -11.06 -0.15
C ILE A 125 1.44 -9.81 -0.65
N ALA A 126 0.90 -8.62 -0.35
CA ALA A 126 1.48 -7.36 -0.82
C ALA A 126 2.90 -7.11 -0.30
N THR A 127 3.23 -7.69 0.87
CA THR A 127 4.55 -7.57 1.51
C THR A 127 5.38 -8.84 1.47
N ALA A 128 4.98 -9.83 0.67
CA ALA A 128 5.72 -11.09 0.53
C ALA A 128 7.10 -10.90 -0.10
N LYS A 129 7.20 -9.94 -1.02
CA LYS A 129 8.43 -9.52 -1.70
C LYS A 129 8.70 -8.05 -1.37
N ARG A 130 9.97 -7.70 -1.14
CA ARG A 130 10.36 -6.32 -0.88
C ARG A 130 10.22 -5.48 -2.16
N PRO A 131 9.41 -4.42 -2.17
CA PRO A 131 9.29 -3.51 -3.29
C PRO A 131 10.41 -2.44 -3.27
N ASP A 132 10.59 -1.73 -4.39
CA ASP A 132 11.44 -0.54 -4.44
C ASP A 132 10.72 0.67 -3.81
N VAL A 133 9.41 0.76 -4.03
CA VAL A 133 8.55 1.79 -3.44
C VAL A 133 7.34 1.15 -2.78
N LEU A 134 7.11 1.47 -1.52
CA LEU A 134 5.93 1.03 -0.76
C LEU A 134 5.04 2.23 -0.46
N ILE A 135 3.80 2.15 -0.93
CA ILE A 135 2.77 3.16 -0.68
C ILE A 135 1.81 2.64 0.37
N ILE A 136 1.63 3.43 1.42
CA ILE A 136 0.82 3.08 2.58
C ILE A 136 -0.24 4.16 2.75
N ASP A 137 -1.49 3.75 2.77
CA ASP A 137 -2.61 4.61 3.19
C ASP A 137 -3.07 4.21 4.59
N GLU A 138 -3.96 4.98 5.17
CA GLU A 138 -4.55 4.79 6.51
C GLU A 138 -5.03 3.35 6.83
N ALA A 139 -5.06 2.47 5.83
CA ALA A 139 -5.47 1.07 5.93
C ALA A 139 -4.65 0.21 6.91
N LEU A 140 -3.50 0.68 7.41
CA LEU A 140 -2.71 -0.06 8.41
C LEU A 140 -3.33 -0.08 9.81
N SER A 141 -4.37 0.70 10.05
CA SER A 141 -5.09 0.71 11.32
C SER A 141 -6.14 -0.41 11.43
N VAL A 142 -6.21 -1.31 10.46
CA VAL A 142 -7.20 -2.41 10.42
C VAL A 142 -6.54 -3.71 10.87
N GLY A 143 -7.13 -4.34 11.86
CA GLY A 143 -6.67 -5.59 12.44
C GLY A 143 -6.55 -5.51 13.96
N ASP A 144 -6.09 -6.60 14.58
CA ASP A 144 -5.76 -6.58 16.00
C ASP A 144 -4.39 -5.95 16.26
N ALA A 145 -4.15 -5.55 17.51
CA ALA A 145 -2.92 -4.87 17.91
C ALA A 145 -1.65 -5.68 17.60
N HIS A 146 -1.71 -7.01 17.69
CA HIS A 146 -0.57 -7.88 17.39
C HIS A 146 -0.20 -7.81 15.89
N PHE A 147 -1.20 -7.91 15.01
CA PHE A 147 -0.96 -7.84 13.57
C PHE A 147 -0.51 -6.45 13.12
N ILE A 148 -1.07 -5.40 13.71
CA ILE A 148 -0.62 -4.02 13.46
C ILE A 148 0.86 -3.87 13.81
N HIS A 149 1.28 -4.33 15.00
CA HIS A 149 2.69 -4.28 15.41
C HIS A 149 3.61 -5.07 14.45
N LYS A 150 3.20 -6.27 14.05
CA LYS A 150 3.91 -7.13 13.09
C LYS A 150 4.03 -6.46 11.71
N SER A 151 2.97 -5.78 11.26
CA SER A 151 2.96 -5.04 10.00
C SER A 151 3.91 -3.84 10.02
N PHE A 152 3.90 -3.05 11.09
CA PHE A 152 4.86 -1.95 11.26
C PHE A 152 6.31 -2.44 11.31
N ALA A 153 6.58 -3.56 11.98
CA ALA A 153 7.91 -4.17 12.00
C ALA A 153 8.39 -4.56 10.60
N ARG A 154 7.49 -5.12 9.77
CA ARG A 154 7.78 -5.45 8.37
C ARG A 154 8.09 -4.21 7.54
N ILE A 155 7.33 -3.14 7.71
CA ILE A 155 7.55 -1.87 7.00
C ILE A 155 8.90 -1.26 7.39
N ARG A 156 9.26 -1.27 8.67
CA ARG A 156 10.59 -0.82 9.13
C ARG A 156 11.71 -1.65 8.51
N GLN A 157 11.57 -2.97 8.46
CA GLN A 157 12.55 -3.83 7.79
C GLN A 157 12.74 -3.44 6.31
N PHE A 158 11.67 -3.11 5.60
CA PHE A 158 11.76 -2.66 4.21
C PHE A 158 12.45 -1.30 4.11
N LYS A 159 12.11 -0.35 4.98
CA LYS A 159 12.79 0.95 5.04
C LYS A 159 14.29 0.78 5.29
N ASP A 160 14.67 -0.01 6.28
CA ASP A 160 16.07 -0.27 6.64
C ASP A 160 16.84 -0.97 5.51
N ALA A 161 16.13 -1.74 4.67
CA ALA A 161 16.67 -2.38 3.48
C ALA A 161 16.70 -1.46 2.24
N GLY A 162 16.30 -0.18 2.36
CA GLY A 162 16.36 0.82 1.30
C GLY A 162 15.10 0.95 0.44
N THR A 163 13.96 0.40 0.86
CA THR A 163 12.67 0.69 0.22
C THR A 163 12.24 2.12 0.48
N SER A 164 11.86 2.84 -0.57
CA SER A 164 11.25 4.16 -0.44
C SER A 164 9.81 4.05 0.07
N LEU A 165 9.43 4.90 1.03
CA LEU A 165 8.07 4.87 1.60
C LEU A 165 7.31 6.15 1.26
N LEU A 166 6.05 5.98 0.87
CA LEU A 166 5.09 7.07 0.80
C LEU A 166 3.93 6.74 1.76
N LEU A 167 3.85 7.46 2.87
CA LEU A 167 2.88 7.21 3.93
C LEU A 167 1.82 8.30 3.96
N VAL A 168 0.57 7.95 3.73
CA VAL A 168 -0.58 8.84 3.99
C VAL A 168 -1.18 8.45 5.33
N SER A 169 -1.12 9.32 6.30
CA SER A 169 -1.66 9.06 7.63
C SER A 169 -2.09 10.34 8.33
N HIS A 170 -3.13 10.24 9.15
CA HIS A 170 -3.50 11.27 10.13
C HIS A 170 -2.77 11.07 11.47
N ASP A 171 -2.13 9.92 11.66
CA ASP A 171 -1.34 9.63 12.85
C ASP A 171 0.05 10.28 12.74
N GLN A 172 0.23 11.36 13.47
CA GLN A 172 1.49 12.10 13.52
C GLN A 172 2.64 11.23 14.07
N ASN A 173 2.38 10.31 15.00
CA ASN A 173 3.41 9.43 15.55
C ASN A 173 3.93 8.46 14.47
N ALA A 174 3.04 7.92 13.65
CA ALA A 174 3.41 7.06 12.54
C ALA A 174 4.30 7.83 11.54
N ILE A 175 3.93 9.06 11.18
CA ILE A 175 4.73 9.91 10.28
C ILE A 175 6.09 10.23 10.89
N GLN A 176 6.14 10.68 12.15
CA GLN A 176 7.41 11.01 12.81
C GLN A 176 8.33 9.80 12.98
N SER A 177 7.78 8.60 13.15
CA SER A 177 8.58 7.37 13.35
C SER A 177 9.08 6.74 12.06
N LEU A 178 8.40 6.96 10.94
CA LEU A 178 8.67 6.28 9.68
C LEU A 178 9.20 7.19 8.58
N CYS A 179 8.85 8.50 8.61
CA CYS A 179 9.16 9.41 7.50
C CYS A 179 10.36 10.30 7.81
N ASP A 180 11.13 10.59 6.78
CA ASP A 180 12.29 11.49 6.84
C ASP A 180 11.85 12.96 6.69
N ARG A 181 10.75 13.18 5.96
CA ARG A 181 10.05 14.47 5.83
C ARG A 181 8.56 14.26 5.57
N ALA A 182 7.79 15.33 5.63
CA ALA A 182 6.36 15.28 5.34
C ALA A 182 5.97 16.44 4.42
N ILE A 183 5.06 16.18 3.48
CA ILE A 183 4.45 17.20 2.63
C ILE A 183 3.02 17.47 3.09
N LEU A 184 2.65 18.74 3.11
CA LEU A 184 1.29 19.17 3.38
C LEU A 184 0.55 19.41 2.05
N LEU A 185 -0.48 18.62 1.81
CA LEU A 185 -1.39 18.80 0.67
C LEU A 185 -2.56 19.68 1.10
N SER A 186 -2.69 20.86 0.50
CA SER A 186 -3.77 21.81 0.76
C SER A 186 -4.18 22.52 -0.52
N GLU A 187 -5.47 22.80 -0.67
CA GLU A 187 -6.02 23.52 -1.83
C GLU A 187 -5.52 22.99 -3.19
N SER A 188 -5.44 21.67 -3.32
CA SER A 188 -4.99 20.97 -4.54
C SER A 188 -3.49 21.15 -4.87
N ARG A 189 -2.66 21.64 -3.95
CA ARG A 189 -1.23 21.88 -4.11
C ARG A 189 -0.42 21.34 -2.93
N ILE A 190 0.89 21.22 -3.11
CA ILE A 190 1.82 21.06 -1.98
C ILE A 190 2.01 22.45 -1.37
N ALA A 191 1.52 22.62 -0.15
CA ALA A 191 1.58 23.90 0.56
C ALA A 191 2.86 24.04 1.42
N ALA A 192 3.43 22.91 1.85
CA ALA A 192 4.70 22.84 2.59
C ALA A 192 5.38 21.49 2.30
N ASP A 193 6.72 21.47 2.41
CA ASP A 193 7.60 20.32 2.24
C ASP A 193 8.73 20.37 3.30
#